data_4e584101dec1ab00859e10e6c516e3a6
#
_entry.id   4e584101dec1ab00859e10e6c516e3a6
#
_cell.length_a   1.000
_cell.length_b   1.000
_cell.length_c   1.000
_cell.angle_alpha   90.00
_cell.angle_beta   90.00
_cell.angle_gamma   90.00
#
_symmetry.space_group_name_H-M   'P 1'
#
loop_
_entity.id
_entity.type
_entity.pdbx_description
1 polymer ?
#
loop_
_entity_poly.entity_id
_entity_poly.type
_entity_poly.pdbx_seq_one_letter_code
_entity_poly.pdbx_strand_id
1 'polypeptide(L)'
;MHMLISSVLPMIVTAMILAIQRLRNMTQGGGAAGKLARWTIGYYVITTVIAVAHSALLVGLVWSKLMNPVSGSALDLDEDNQELVDERKETAIHDVVEDMFFSLVPQNVVNALATDALLSVLVMAVVLGYVIKPGGAIHRAVEEVEVIVLKIITVLIHLAPIGVFFLIMPNLFRLDIAEIGANLGILIGGTLVGMFIHLFIIIPIIFFALTRSNPYTFWMKMSPAWITAWGTASSAATLPVTIRCVLKQGVPITGQFA
;
A
#
# COMPACT_ATOMS: atom_id res chain seq x y z
N MET A 1 -12.36 12.88 -9.93
CA MET A 1 -11.69 12.38 -8.70
C MET A 1 -12.63 11.54 -7.84
N HIS A 2 -13.85 11.98 -7.54
CA HIS A 2 -14.83 11.21 -6.76
C HIS A 2 -15.08 9.79 -7.27
N MET A 3 -15.19 9.57 -8.58
CA MET A 3 -15.38 8.23 -9.16
C MET A 3 -14.20 7.26 -8.90
N LEU A 4 -12.97 7.76 -8.87
CA LEU A 4 -11.80 6.94 -8.51
C LEU A 4 -11.87 6.54 -7.02
N ILE A 5 -12.14 7.49 -6.14
CA ILE A 5 -12.24 7.25 -4.69
C ILE A 5 -13.37 6.26 -4.41
N SER A 6 -14.55 6.43 -5.00
CA SER A 6 -15.69 5.53 -4.80
C SER A 6 -15.45 4.10 -5.32
N SER A 7 -14.53 3.91 -6.27
CA SER A 7 -14.19 2.59 -6.80
C SER A 7 -13.10 1.88 -5.98
N VAL A 8 -12.34 2.60 -5.15
CA VAL A 8 -11.24 2.04 -4.35
C VAL A 8 -11.78 1.16 -3.22
N LEU A 9 -12.83 1.58 -2.53
CA LEU A 9 -13.42 0.81 -1.43
C LEU A 9 -13.93 -0.58 -1.86
N PRO A 10 -14.79 -0.70 -2.89
CA PRO A 10 -15.20 -2.02 -3.39
C PRO A 10 -14.03 -2.91 -3.78
N MET A 11 -12.96 -2.32 -4.37
CA MET A 11 -11.75 -3.05 -4.71
C MET A 11 -11.03 -3.57 -3.46
N ILE A 12 -10.86 -2.74 -2.44
CA ILE A 12 -10.21 -3.14 -1.17
C ILE A 12 -10.99 -4.28 -0.52
N VAL A 13 -12.32 -4.17 -0.45
CA VAL A 13 -13.19 -5.20 0.14
C VAL A 13 -13.05 -6.53 -0.59
N THR A 14 -13.24 -6.54 -1.91
CA THR A 14 -13.19 -7.77 -2.70
C THR A 14 -11.81 -8.40 -2.71
N ALA A 15 -10.76 -7.60 -2.94
CA ALA A 15 -9.38 -8.08 -2.92
C ALA A 15 -8.98 -8.65 -1.56
N MET A 16 -9.41 -8.02 -0.45
CA MET A 16 -9.10 -8.47 0.90
C MET A 16 -9.82 -9.78 1.24
N ILE A 17 -11.11 -9.90 0.91
CA ILE A 17 -11.86 -11.15 1.07
C ILE A 17 -11.16 -12.29 0.34
N LEU A 18 -10.80 -12.10 -0.92
CA LEU A 18 -10.14 -13.13 -1.72
C LEU A 18 -8.72 -13.43 -1.23
N ALA A 19 -7.97 -12.42 -0.78
CA ALA A 19 -6.65 -12.62 -0.19
C ALA A 19 -6.70 -13.50 1.07
N ILE A 20 -7.65 -13.24 1.99
CA ILE A 20 -7.85 -14.04 3.19
C ILE A 20 -8.24 -15.48 2.85
N GLN A 21 -9.08 -15.67 1.83
CA GLN A 21 -9.47 -17.02 1.39
C GLN A 21 -8.30 -17.78 0.75
N ARG A 22 -7.50 -17.12 -0.07
CA ARG A 22 -6.28 -17.71 -0.64
C ARG A 22 -5.31 -18.11 0.49
N LEU A 23 -5.09 -17.23 1.46
CA LEU A 23 -4.26 -17.51 2.64
C LEU A 23 -4.78 -18.70 3.44
N ARG A 24 -6.10 -18.76 3.69
CA ARG A 24 -6.74 -19.88 4.39
C ARG A 24 -6.57 -21.22 3.65
N ASN A 25 -6.77 -21.23 2.34
CA ASN A 25 -6.58 -22.43 1.52
C ASN A 25 -5.13 -22.91 1.56
N MET A 26 -4.15 -21.99 1.55
CA MET A 26 -2.74 -22.33 1.73
C MET A 26 -2.44 -22.88 3.13
N THR A 27 -3.14 -22.40 4.16
CA THR A 27 -2.92 -22.79 5.57
C THR A 27 -3.56 -24.16 5.90
N GLN A 28 -4.57 -24.60 5.18
CA GLN A 28 -5.19 -25.93 5.36
C GLN A 28 -4.29 -27.09 4.94
N GLY A 29 -3.19 -26.80 4.25
CA GLY A 29 -2.20 -27.81 3.80
C GLY A 29 -1.24 -28.32 4.88
N GLY A 30 -1.43 -28.03 6.17
CA GLY A 30 -0.61 -28.54 7.27
C GLY A 30 0.21 -27.48 8.03
N GLY A 31 0.82 -27.87 9.16
CA GLY A 31 1.54 -26.97 10.08
C GLY A 31 2.68 -26.14 9.45
N ALA A 32 3.26 -26.58 8.33
CA ALA A 32 4.29 -25.85 7.58
C ALA A 32 3.74 -24.55 6.95
N ALA A 33 2.52 -24.55 6.42
CA ALA A 33 1.92 -23.38 5.80
C ALA A 33 1.59 -22.28 6.85
N GLY A 34 1.15 -22.67 8.05
CA GLY A 34 0.94 -21.74 9.15
C GLY A 34 2.24 -21.11 9.66
N LYS A 35 3.34 -21.85 9.67
CA LYS A 35 4.66 -21.34 10.01
C LYS A 35 5.14 -20.33 8.94
N LEU A 36 4.98 -20.67 7.65
CA LEU A 36 5.33 -19.78 6.55
C LEU A 36 4.52 -18.48 6.60
N ALA A 37 3.20 -18.54 6.82
CA ALA A 37 2.35 -17.37 6.94
C ALA A 37 2.80 -16.43 8.08
N ARG A 38 3.13 -16.98 9.27
CA ARG A 38 3.66 -16.19 10.40
C ARG A 38 4.98 -15.52 10.08
N TRP A 39 5.90 -16.24 9.42
CA TRP A 39 7.18 -15.66 9.00
C TRP A 39 6.98 -14.56 7.97
N THR A 40 6.08 -14.75 7.00
CA THR A 40 5.77 -13.75 5.98
C THR A 40 5.19 -12.48 6.61
N ILE A 41 4.21 -12.61 7.50
CA ILE A 41 3.60 -11.47 8.20
C ILE A 41 4.65 -10.77 9.08
N GLY A 42 5.42 -11.53 9.85
CA GLY A 42 6.50 -10.97 10.68
C GLY A 42 7.54 -10.20 9.86
N TYR A 43 7.95 -10.76 8.73
CA TYR A 43 8.86 -10.10 7.81
C TYR A 43 8.27 -8.80 7.24
N TYR A 44 7.00 -8.81 6.83
CA TYR A 44 6.28 -7.61 6.36
C TYR A 44 6.26 -6.51 7.41
N VAL A 45 5.86 -6.84 8.63
CA VAL A 45 5.79 -5.86 9.73
C VAL A 45 7.17 -5.27 10.02
N ILE A 46 8.20 -6.11 10.15
CA ILE A 46 9.57 -5.66 10.44
C ILE A 46 10.09 -4.75 9.33
N THR A 47 9.95 -5.17 8.07
CA THR A 47 10.44 -4.36 6.94
C THR A 47 9.68 -3.05 6.79
N THR A 48 8.38 -3.03 7.09
CA THR A 48 7.57 -1.81 7.09
C THR A 48 8.01 -0.85 8.19
N VAL A 49 8.22 -1.33 9.42
CA VAL A 49 8.71 -0.49 10.53
C VAL A 49 10.09 0.08 10.20
N ILE A 50 10.99 -0.72 9.65
CA ILE A 50 12.32 -0.25 9.23
C ILE A 50 12.20 0.79 8.10
N ALA A 51 11.29 0.59 7.13
CA ALA A 51 11.06 1.54 6.05
C ALA A 51 10.56 2.89 6.58
N VAL A 52 9.59 2.87 7.49
CA VAL A 52 9.05 4.08 8.12
C VAL A 52 10.12 4.80 8.95
N ALA A 53 10.85 4.07 9.78
CA ALA A 53 11.92 4.64 10.62
C ALA A 53 13.03 5.27 9.77
N HIS A 54 13.51 4.57 8.76
CA HIS A 54 14.54 5.07 7.86
C HIS A 54 14.04 6.29 7.06
N SER A 55 12.81 6.26 6.56
CA SER A 55 12.20 7.39 5.85
C SER A 55 12.05 8.62 6.75
N ALA A 56 11.57 8.43 7.97
CA ALA A 56 11.46 9.51 8.97
C ALA A 56 12.84 10.13 9.31
N LEU A 57 13.87 9.30 9.44
CA LEU A 57 15.23 9.78 9.64
C LEU A 57 15.75 10.61 8.45
N LEU A 58 15.54 10.14 7.23
CA LEU A 58 15.94 10.88 6.02
C LEU A 58 15.20 12.22 5.90
N VAL A 59 13.89 12.23 6.15
CA VAL A 59 13.10 13.46 6.14
C VAL A 59 13.60 14.42 7.23
N GLY A 60 13.72 13.96 8.46
CA GLY A 60 14.11 14.81 9.59
C GLY A 60 15.55 15.34 9.54
N LEU A 61 16.50 14.54 9.04
CA LEU A 61 17.92 14.90 9.04
C LEU A 61 18.40 15.61 7.77
N VAL A 62 17.79 15.29 6.64
CA VAL A 62 18.27 15.74 5.32
C VAL A 62 17.25 16.61 4.61
N TRP A 63 16.07 16.05 4.31
CA TRP A 63 15.13 16.71 3.41
C TRP A 63 14.50 17.94 4.01
N SER A 64 14.14 17.94 5.30
CA SER A 64 13.59 19.11 6.00
C SER A 64 14.52 20.33 5.98
N LYS A 65 15.83 20.11 5.89
CA LYS A 65 16.83 21.19 5.82
C LYS A 65 17.02 21.74 4.40
N LEU A 66 16.66 20.98 3.39
CA LEU A 66 16.78 21.34 1.98
C LEU A 66 15.51 22.01 1.45
N MET A 67 14.36 21.75 2.07
CA MET A 67 13.09 22.36 1.68
C MET A 67 13.02 23.79 2.20
N ASN A 68 12.67 24.72 1.33
CA ASN A 68 12.40 26.10 1.72
C ASN A 68 11.02 26.16 2.38
N PRO A 69 10.86 26.92 3.50
CA PRO A 69 9.54 27.16 4.05
C PRO A 69 8.72 27.93 3.01
N VAL A 70 7.55 27.41 2.69
CA VAL A 70 6.61 28.06 1.78
C VAL A 70 6.09 29.32 2.47
N SER A 71 6.14 30.47 1.81
CA SER A 71 5.64 31.72 2.35
C SER A 71 4.13 31.62 2.64
N GLY A 72 3.69 32.19 3.77
CA GLY A 72 2.34 32.02 4.32
C GLY A 72 1.17 32.36 3.41
N SER A 73 1.39 33.16 2.36
CA SER A 73 0.36 33.48 1.35
C SER A 73 -0.02 32.30 0.43
N ALA A 74 0.83 31.27 0.35
CA ALA A 74 0.54 30.04 -0.41
C ALA A 74 -0.21 28.99 0.42
N LEU A 75 -0.34 29.24 1.72
CA LEU A 75 -1.03 28.40 2.71
C LEU A 75 -2.38 29.02 3.14
N ASP A 76 -2.95 29.94 2.38
CA ASP A 76 -4.34 30.32 2.57
C ASP A 76 -5.21 29.10 2.26
N LEU A 77 -5.31 28.25 3.27
CA LEU A 77 -6.25 27.15 3.29
C LEU A 77 -7.65 27.75 3.26
N ASP A 78 -8.52 27.21 2.43
CA ASP A 78 -9.94 27.52 2.50
C ASP A 78 -10.41 27.35 3.96
N GLU A 79 -11.35 28.16 4.43
CA GLU A 79 -11.81 28.17 5.83
C GLU A 79 -12.11 26.77 6.37
N ASP A 80 -12.72 25.89 5.54
CA ASP A 80 -12.98 24.49 5.87
C ASP A 80 -11.73 23.67 6.18
N ASN A 81 -10.60 23.97 5.52
CA ASN A 81 -9.33 23.26 5.75
C ASN A 81 -8.57 23.85 6.95
N GLN A 82 -8.78 25.10 7.30
CA GLN A 82 -8.22 25.70 8.52
C GLN A 82 -8.90 25.13 9.76
N GLU A 83 -10.23 24.99 9.77
CA GLU A 83 -10.96 24.32 10.86
C GLU A 83 -10.45 22.90 11.09
N LEU A 84 -10.26 22.12 10.03
CA LEU A 84 -9.72 20.76 10.13
C LEU A 84 -8.30 20.71 10.70
N VAL A 85 -7.46 21.68 10.37
CA VAL A 85 -6.08 21.75 10.90
C VAL A 85 -6.08 22.13 12.38
N ASP A 86 -6.91 23.05 12.78
CA ASP A 86 -6.97 23.53 14.16
C ASP A 86 -7.62 22.47 15.07
N GLU A 87 -8.66 21.78 14.62
CA GLU A 87 -9.25 20.63 15.31
C GLU A 87 -8.23 19.52 15.54
N ARG A 88 -7.39 19.22 14.52
CA ARG A 88 -6.35 18.19 14.65
C ARG A 88 -5.15 18.59 15.50
N LYS A 89 -4.84 19.88 15.62
CA LYS A 89 -3.77 20.35 16.51
C LYS A 89 -4.13 20.22 17.98
N GLU A 90 -5.42 20.33 18.32
CA GLU A 90 -5.92 20.21 19.68
C GLU A 90 -6.15 18.77 20.10
N THR A 91 -6.19 17.81 19.15
CA THR A 91 -6.43 16.40 19.43
C THR A 91 -5.18 15.78 20.09
N ALA A 92 -5.32 15.29 21.31
CA ALA A 92 -4.22 14.63 22.01
C ALA A 92 -3.91 13.26 21.38
N ILE A 93 -2.66 12.82 21.46
CA ILE A 93 -2.21 11.55 20.85
C ILE A 93 -3.04 10.35 21.37
N HIS A 94 -3.48 10.38 22.64
CA HIS A 94 -4.29 9.30 23.19
C HIS A 94 -5.68 9.23 22.57
N ASP A 95 -6.30 10.37 22.24
CA ASP A 95 -7.59 10.43 21.57
C ASP A 95 -7.50 9.84 20.17
N VAL A 96 -6.43 10.15 19.43
CA VAL A 96 -6.17 9.56 18.10
C VAL A 96 -6.04 8.04 18.18
N VAL A 97 -5.35 7.53 19.22
CA VAL A 97 -5.19 6.09 19.42
C VAL A 97 -6.52 5.45 19.83
N GLU A 98 -7.30 6.10 20.69
CA GLU A 98 -8.63 5.65 21.11
C GLU A 98 -9.58 5.58 19.91
N ASP A 99 -9.68 6.63 19.13
CA ASP A 99 -10.48 6.69 17.90
C ASP A 99 -10.07 5.62 16.88
N MET A 100 -8.77 5.34 16.77
CA MET A 100 -8.27 4.28 15.92
C MET A 100 -8.78 2.89 16.39
N PHE A 101 -8.81 2.63 17.69
CA PHE A 101 -9.37 1.38 18.22
C PHE A 101 -10.88 1.29 18.04
N PHE A 102 -11.61 2.37 18.27
CA PHE A 102 -13.06 2.41 18.03
C PHE A 102 -13.41 2.27 16.55
N SER A 103 -12.57 2.77 15.66
CA SER A 103 -12.76 2.63 14.21
C SER A 103 -12.52 1.21 13.68
N LEU A 104 -11.95 0.29 14.49
CA LEU A 104 -11.79 -1.12 14.10
C LEU A 104 -13.13 -1.85 13.96
N VAL A 105 -14.13 -1.49 14.79
CA VAL A 105 -15.43 -2.14 14.80
C VAL A 105 -16.51 -1.13 14.41
N PRO A 106 -17.01 -1.14 13.18
CA PRO A 106 -18.00 -0.17 12.74
C PRO A 106 -19.34 -0.40 13.44
N GLN A 107 -19.95 0.65 13.94
CA GLN A 107 -21.32 0.59 14.47
C GLN A 107 -22.33 0.25 13.37
N ASN A 108 -22.05 0.64 12.14
CA ASN A 108 -22.83 0.33 10.95
C ASN A 108 -21.91 0.16 9.74
N VAL A 109 -21.96 -1.04 9.17
CA VAL A 109 -21.15 -1.44 8.03
C VAL A 109 -21.44 -0.64 6.76
N VAL A 110 -22.72 -0.37 6.52
CA VAL A 110 -23.16 0.39 5.34
C VAL A 110 -22.69 1.85 5.47
N ASN A 111 -22.77 2.40 6.68
CA ASN A 111 -22.26 3.73 6.96
C ASN A 111 -20.73 3.79 6.81
N ALA A 112 -20.00 2.80 7.28
CA ALA A 112 -18.55 2.72 7.14
C ALA A 112 -18.10 2.69 5.66
N LEU A 113 -18.87 2.04 4.81
CA LEU A 113 -18.66 2.05 3.36
C LEU A 113 -19.00 3.41 2.74
N ALA A 114 -20.02 4.11 3.25
CA ALA A 114 -20.45 5.41 2.73
C ALA A 114 -19.56 6.57 3.18
N THR A 115 -18.91 6.44 4.34
CA THR A 115 -18.04 7.47 4.96
C THR A 115 -16.55 7.21 4.77
N ASP A 116 -16.19 6.27 3.87
CA ASP A 116 -14.79 5.90 3.59
C ASP A 116 -13.98 5.48 4.83
N ALA A 117 -14.63 4.86 5.84
CA ALA A 117 -13.99 4.40 7.06
C ALA A 117 -13.11 3.15 6.77
N LEU A 118 -11.95 3.36 6.14
CA LEU A 118 -11.07 2.33 5.58
C LEU A 118 -10.72 1.23 6.60
N LEU A 119 -10.42 1.59 7.84
CA LEU A 119 -10.01 0.63 8.87
C LEU A 119 -11.14 -0.31 9.25
N SER A 120 -12.35 0.22 9.45
CA SER A 120 -13.56 -0.57 9.71
C SER A 120 -13.88 -1.51 8.55
N VAL A 121 -13.77 -0.99 7.32
CA VAL A 121 -14.03 -1.75 6.09
C VAL A 121 -13.02 -2.89 5.92
N LEU A 122 -11.74 -2.65 6.22
CA LEU A 122 -10.70 -3.67 6.19
C LEU A 122 -10.96 -4.79 7.19
N VAL A 123 -11.25 -4.45 8.44
CA VAL A 123 -11.53 -5.46 9.48
C VAL A 123 -12.73 -6.31 9.08
N MET A 124 -13.78 -5.66 8.57
CA MET A 124 -14.94 -6.39 8.07
C MET A 124 -14.62 -7.29 6.88
N ALA A 125 -13.84 -6.83 5.93
CA ALA A 125 -13.42 -7.64 4.79
C ALA A 125 -12.61 -8.87 5.24
N VAL A 126 -11.76 -8.74 6.27
CA VAL A 126 -11.05 -9.87 6.88
C VAL A 126 -12.02 -10.87 7.50
N VAL A 127 -13.00 -10.41 8.30
CA VAL A 127 -14.00 -11.27 8.91
C VAL A 127 -14.83 -11.99 7.84
N LEU A 128 -15.32 -11.28 6.83
CA LEU A 128 -16.05 -11.86 5.72
C LEU A 128 -15.20 -12.88 4.95
N GLY A 129 -13.94 -12.57 4.67
CA GLY A 129 -13.00 -13.48 4.01
C GLY A 129 -12.79 -14.78 4.78
N TYR A 130 -12.84 -14.74 6.11
CA TYR A 130 -12.74 -15.91 6.96
C TYR A 130 -14.04 -16.73 7.00
N VAL A 131 -15.20 -16.08 7.05
CA VAL A 131 -16.50 -16.73 7.20
C VAL A 131 -17.04 -17.28 5.87
N ILE A 132 -16.83 -16.58 4.75
CA ILE A 132 -17.31 -16.99 3.44
C ILE A 132 -16.73 -18.36 3.06
N LYS A 133 -17.61 -19.27 2.65
CA LYS A 133 -17.20 -20.62 2.23
C LYS A 133 -16.49 -20.57 0.87
N PRO A 134 -15.26 -21.10 0.75
CA PRO A 134 -14.53 -21.18 -0.52
C PRO A 134 -15.34 -21.94 -1.57
N GLY A 135 -15.37 -21.42 -2.80
CA GLY A 135 -16.13 -22.03 -3.92
C GLY A 135 -17.66 -21.92 -3.84
N GLY A 136 -18.18 -21.26 -2.78
CA GLY A 136 -19.62 -21.01 -2.63
C GLY A 136 -20.12 -19.90 -3.57
N ALA A 137 -21.45 -19.70 -3.62
CA ALA A 137 -22.06 -18.67 -4.45
C ALA A 137 -21.56 -17.26 -4.12
N ILE A 138 -21.43 -16.92 -2.83
CA ILE A 138 -20.92 -15.62 -2.38
C ILE A 138 -19.46 -15.43 -2.81
N HIS A 139 -18.62 -16.47 -2.71
CA HIS A 139 -17.23 -16.39 -3.15
C HIS A 139 -17.11 -16.04 -4.63
N ARG A 140 -17.89 -16.73 -5.49
CA ARG A 140 -17.94 -16.46 -6.94
C ARG A 140 -18.47 -15.05 -7.24
N ALA A 141 -19.49 -14.61 -6.52
CA ALA A 141 -20.00 -13.24 -6.67
C ALA A 141 -18.92 -12.19 -6.32
N VAL A 142 -18.12 -12.42 -5.26
CA VAL A 142 -17.00 -11.52 -4.90
C VAL A 142 -15.92 -11.52 -5.98
N GLU A 143 -15.59 -12.67 -6.58
CA GLU A 143 -14.65 -12.78 -7.69
C GLU A 143 -15.15 -12.01 -8.93
N GLU A 144 -16.42 -12.13 -9.26
CA GLU A 144 -17.03 -11.39 -10.38
C GLU A 144 -17.01 -9.88 -10.13
N VAL A 145 -17.36 -9.45 -8.91
CA VAL A 145 -17.31 -8.03 -8.52
C VAL A 145 -15.87 -7.50 -8.58
N GLU A 146 -14.86 -8.25 -8.11
CA GLU A 146 -13.45 -7.86 -8.24
C GLU A 146 -13.07 -7.59 -9.69
N VAL A 147 -13.43 -8.48 -10.61
CA VAL A 147 -13.15 -8.34 -12.06
C VAL A 147 -13.82 -7.09 -12.64
N ILE A 148 -15.08 -6.83 -12.26
CA ILE A 148 -15.83 -5.65 -12.73
C ILE A 148 -15.18 -4.37 -12.23
N VAL A 149 -14.88 -4.31 -10.94
CA VAL A 149 -14.25 -3.13 -10.30
C VAL A 149 -12.87 -2.86 -10.89
N LEU A 150 -12.05 -3.91 -11.12
CA LEU A 150 -10.75 -3.76 -11.77
C LEU A 150 -10.87 -3.20 -13.19
N LYS A 151 -11.88 -3.62 -13.96
CA LYS A 151 -12.14 -3.04 -15.30
C LYS A 151 -12.50 -1.55 -15.22
N ILE A 152 -13.38 -1.19 -14.28
CA ILE A 152 -13.78 0.22 -14.06
C ILE A 152 -12.54 1.05 -13.69
N ILE A 153 -11.74 0.60 -12.72
CA ILE A 153 -10.52 1.29 -12.29
C ILE A 153 -9.53 1.42 -13.44
N THR A 154 -9.37 0.40 -14.27
CA THR A 154 -8.47 0.47 -15.44
C THR A 154 -8.92 1.57 -16.40
N VAL A 155 -10.20 1.71 -16.68
CA VAL A 155 -10.72 2.80 -17.51
C VAL A 155 -10.48 4.16 -16.86
N LEU A 156 -10.73 4.28 -15.55
CA LEU A 156 -10.52 5.53 -14.81
C LEU A 156 -9.05 5.94 -14.77
N ILE A 157 -8.12 4.98 -14.65
CA ILE A 157 -6.67 5.24 -14.71
C ILE A 157 -6.27 5.79 -16.09
N HIS A 158 -6.86 5.29 -17.18
CA HIS A 158 -6.59 5.84 -18.51
C HIS A 158 -7.09 7.30 -18.66
N LEU A 159 -8.13 7.68 -17.92
CA LEU A 159 -8.65 9.05 -17.86
C LEU A 159 -7.92 9.92 -16.83
N ALA A 160 -7.12 9.33 -15.94
CA ALA A 160 -6.44 10.04 -14.86
C ALA A 160 -5.56 11.22 -15.34
N PRO A 161 -4.81 11.14 -16.47
CA PRO A 161 -4.02 12.29 -16.94
C PRO A 161 -4.85 13.55 -17.16
N ILE A 162 -6.08 13.40 -17.66
CA ILE A 162 -7.01 14.52 -17.86
C ILE A 162 -7.42 15.12 -16.50
N GLY A 163 -7.81 14.27 -15.55
CA GLY A 163 -8.20 14.70 -14.20
C GLY A 163 -7.06 15.38 -13.45
N VAL A 164 -5.84 14.84 -13.54
CA VAL A 164 -4.63 15.40 -12.92
C VAL A 164 -4.29 16.76 -13.54
N PHE A 165 -4.42 16.90 -14.87
CA PHE A 165 -4.22 18.18 -15.52
C PHE A 165 -5.13 19.28 -14.95
N PHE A 166 -6.43 19.03 -14.85
CA PHE A 166 -7.38 19.98 -14.29
C PHE A 166 -7.20 20.22 -12.78
N LEU A 167 -6.67 19.26 -12.05
CA LEU A 167 -6.37 19.39 -10.62
C LEU A 167 -5.14 20.28 -10.38
N ILE A 168 -4.12 20.17 -11.21
CA ILE A 168 -2.86 20.89 -11.07
C ILE A 168 -2.97 22.32 -11.61
N MET A 169 -3.75 22.51 -12.68
CA MET A 169 -3.85 23.79 -13.38
C MET A 169 -4.19 24.99 -12.46
N PRO A 170 -5.20 24.94 -11.58
CA PRO A 170 -5.52 26.06 -10.69
C PRO A 170 -4.36 26.41 -9.75
N ASN A 171 -3.61 25.41 -9.28
CA ASN A 171 -2.50 25.62 -8.36
C ASN A 171 -1.30 26.25 -9.07
N LEU A 172 -1.07 25.94 -10.34
CA LEU A 172 -0.01 26.56 -11.14
C LEU A 172 -0.22 28.07 -11.36
N PHE A 173 -1.46 28.54 -11.37
CA PHE A 173 -1.75 29.98 -11.51
C PHE A 173 -1.69 30.76 -10.18
N ARG A 174 -1.80 30.07 -9.04
CA ARG A 174 -1.83 30.69 -7.70
C ARG A 174 -0.46 30.74 -7.03
N LEU A 175 0.46 29.92 -7.43
CA LEU A 175 1.70 29.63 -6.71
C LEU A 175 2.93 30.01 -7.55
N ASP A 176 4.01 30.45 -6.91
CA ASP A 176 5.29 30.69 -7.58
C ASP A 176 5.87 29.35 -8.07
N ILE A 177 5.91 29.18 -9.39
CA ILE A 177 6.34 27.94 -10.04
C ILE A 177 7.79 27.60 -9.70
N ALA A 178 8.65 28.61 -9.46
CA ALA A 178 10.06 28.38 -9.15
C ALA A 178 10.22 27.80 -7.72
N GLU A 179 9.50 28.34 -6.74
CA GLU A 179 9.55 27.87 -5.35
C GLU A 179 8.95 26.48 -5.18
N ILE A 180 7.79 26.25 -5.81
CA ILE A 180 7.14 24.93 -5.81
C ILE A 180 7.96 23.89 -6.55
N GLY A 181 8.52 24.25 -7.70
CA GLY A 181 9.35 23.37 -8.51
C GLY A 181 10.59 22.89 -7.74
N ALA A 182 11.22 23.77 -6.97
CA ALA A 182 12.33 23.42 -6.10
C ALA A 182 11.93 22.43 -5.00
N ASN A 183 10.88 22.73 -4.25
CA ASN A 183 10.40 21.86 -3.17
C ASN A 183 9.86 20.51 -3.68
N LEU A 184 9.15 20.52 -4.80
CA LEU A 184 8.67 19.30 -5.46
C LEU A 184 9.84 18.46 -5.99
N GLY A 185 10.86 19.10 -6.54
CA GLY A 185 12.09 18.42 -6.97
C GLY A 185 12.82 17.74 -5.82
N ILE A 186 12.93 18.42 -4.66
CA ILE A 186 13.50 17.84 -3.43
C ILE A 186 12.65 16.67 -2.94
N LEU A 187 11.32 16.81 -2.94
CA LEU A 187 10.40 15.75 -2.51
C LEU A 187 10.52 14.50 -3.40
N ILE A 188 10.47 14.69 -4.70
CA ILE A 188 10.58 13.58 -5.66
C ILE A 188 11.98 12.96 -5.59
N GLY A 189 13.03 13.77 -5.64
CA GLY A 189 14.42 13.31 -5.54
C GLY A 189 14.69 12.59 -4.22
N GLY A 190 14.22 13.15 -3.12
CA GLY A 190 14.33 12.57 -1.79
C GLY A 190 13.62 11.23 -1.67
N THR A 191 12.42 11.13 -2.21
CA THR A 191 11.66 9.88 -2.25
C THR A 191 12.40 8.82 -3.05
N LEU A 192 12.89 9.16 -4.24
CA LEU A 192 13.65 8.23 -5.08
C LEU A 192 14.93 7.76 -4.37
N VAL A 193 15.70 8.67 -3.79
CA VAL A 193 16.91 8.31 -3.03
C VAL A 193 16.57 7.41 -1.84
N GLY A 194 15.51 7.72 -1.09
CA GLY A 194 15.03 6.88 0.01
C GLY A 194 14.65 5.48 -0.46
N MET A 195 13.94 5.37 -1.58
CA MET A 195 13.59 4.08 -2.18
C MET A 195 14.82 3.29 -2.63
N PHE A 196 15.82 3.96 -3.24
CA PHE A 196 17.07 3.33 -3.63
C PHE A 196 17.87 2.82 -2.42
N ILE A 197 17.99 3.60 -1.36
CA ILE A 197 18.63 3.17 -0.11
C ILE A 197 17.91 1.96 0.48
N HIS A 198 16.58 2.00 0.54
CA HIS A 198 15.78 0.90 1.06
C HIS A 198 15.97 -0.37 0.25
N LEU A 199 15.88 -0.28 -1.08
CA LEU A 199 15.94 -1.42 -1.98
C LEU A 199 17.36 -2.02 -2.10
N PHE A 200 18.39 -1.17 -2.20
CA PHE A 200 19.75 -1.64 -2.51
C PHE A 200 20.64 -1.80 -1.27
N ILE A 201 20.26 -1.26 -0.13
CA ILE A 201 21.05 -1.33 1.10
C ILE A 201 20.28 -2.05 2.20
N ILE A 202 19.11 -1.55 2.58
CA ILE A 202 18.38 -2.06 3.76
C ILE A 202 17.85 -3.48 3.52
N ILE A 203 17.11 -3.71 2.45
CA ILE A 203 16.56 -5.04 2.12
C ILE A 203 17.67 -6.09 1.93
N PRO A 204 18.77 -5.81 1.19
CA PRO A 204 19.89 -6.73 1.09
C PRO A 204 20.56 -7.06 2.43
N ILE A 205 20.71 -6.10 3.33
CA ILE A 205 21.25 -6.35 4.69
C ILE A 205 20.33 -7.29 5.46
N ILE A 206 19.02 -7.05 5.45
CA ILE A 206 18.04 -7.91 6.13
C ILE A 206 18.08 -9.32 5.53
N PHE A 207 18.07 -9.42 4.20
CA PHE A 207 18.15 -10.71 3.50
C PHE A 207 19.43 -11.49 3.88
N PHE A 208 20.58 -10.84 3.86
CA PHE A 208 21.86 -11.45 4.23
C PHE A 208 21.87 -11.90 5.70
N ALA A 209 21.34 -11.07 6.60
CA ALA A 209 21.25 -11.40 8.02
C ALA A 209 20.42 -12.67 8.28
N LEU A 210 19.33 -12.84 7.52
CA LEU A 210 18.43 -13.99 7.69
C LEU A 210 18.90 -15.25 6.96
N THR A 211 19.44 -15.10 5.74
CA THR A 211 19.73 -16.25 4.86
C THR A 211 21.21 -16.59 4.76
N ARG A 212 22.10 -15.68 5.16
CA ARG A 212 23.58 -15.77 4.97
C ARG A 212 23.99 -15.99 3.51
N SER A 213 23.08 -15.72 2.57
CA SER A 213 23.29 -15.84 1.14
C SER A 213 23.47 -14.48 0.48
N ASN A 214 24.13 -14.45 -0.68
CA ASN A 214 24.32 -13.17 -1.39
C ASN A 214 22.98 -12.65 -1.93
N PRO A 215 22.49 -11.50 -1.45
CA PRO A 215 21.20 -10.95 -1.85
C PRO A 215 21.17 -10.52 -3.32
N TYR A 216 22.26 -10.00 -3.84
CA TYR A 216 22.32 -9.51 -5.22
C TYR A 216 22.28 -10.66 -6.24
N THR A 217 22.91 -11.78 -5.93
CA THR A 217 22.82 -13.00 -6.76
C THR A 217 21.39 -13.51 -6.81
N PHE A 218 20.71 -13.58 -5.68
CA PHE A 218 19.30 -13.96 -5.62
C PHE A 218 18.43 -12.98 -6.41
N TRP A 219 18.65 -11.68 -6.21
CA TRP A 219 17.88 -10.63 -6.87
C TRP A 219 18.02 -10.67 -8.39
N MET A 220 19.24 -10.86 -8.91
CA MET A 220 19.46 -11.00 -10.35
C MET A 220 18.75 -12.23 -10.93
N LYS A 221 18.71 -13.34 -10.20
CA LYS A 221 17.95 -14.55 -10.61
C LYS A 221 16.43 -14.31 -10.62
N MET A 222 15.94 -13.35 -9.84
CA MET A 222 14.54 -12.91 -9.82
C MET A 222 14.24 -11.81 -10.86
N SER A 223 15.19 -11.45 -11.73
CA SER A 223 15.04 -10.34 -12.67
C SER A 223 13.78 -10.41 -13.56
N PRO A 224 13.32 -11.56 -14.08
CA PRO A 224 12.09 -11.61 -14.86
C PRO A 224 10.86 -11.15 -14.05
N ALA A 225 10.86 -11.42 -12.73
CA ALA A 225 9.75 -11.05 -11.87
C ALA A 225 9.71 -9.54 -11.63
N TRP A 226 10.84 -8.91 -11.22
CA TRP A 226 10.82 -7.48 -10.93
C TRP A 226 10.75 -6.61 -12.21
N ILE A 227 11.28 -7.08 -13.36
CA ILE A 227 11.07 -6.39 -14.64
C ILE A 227 9.59 -6.42 -15.03
N THR A 228 8.91 -7.58 -14.87
CA THR A 228 7.47 -7.69 -15.13
C THR A 228 6.67 -6.81 -14.18
N ALA A 229 7.04 -6.78 -12.88
CA ALA A 229 6.39 -5.94 -11.89
C ALA A 229 6.48 -4.45 -12.27
N TRP A 230 7.64 -4.03 -12.71
CA TRP A 230 7.88 -2.64 -13.12
C TRP A 230 7.10 -2.27 -14.39
N GLY A 231 7.13 -3.16 -15.39
CA GLY A 231 6.41 -2.93 -16.64
C GLY A 231 4.88 -2.95 -16.51
N THR A 232 4.35 -3.77 -15.60
CA THR A 232 2.89 -3.90 -15.39
C THR A 232 2.36 -3.01 -14.28
N ALA A 233 3.23 -2.47 -13.42
CA ALA A 233 2.88 -1.79 -12.17
C ALA A 233 1.87 -2.60 -11.30
N SER A 234 1.88 -3.92 -11.46
CA SER A 234 0.93 -4.84 -10.82
C SER A 234 1.63 -6.06 -10.24
N SER A 235 1.62 -6.18 -8.91
CA SER A 235 2.14 -7.36 -8.21
C SER A 235 1.29 -8.61 -8.48
N ALA A 236 -0.02 -8.47 -8.68
CA ALA A 236 -0.90 -9.58 -9.01
C ALA A 236 -0.58 -10.17 -10.40
N ALA A 237 -0.37 -9.33 -11.41
CA ALA A 237 0.04 -9.77 -12.74
C ALA A 237 1.42 -10.42 -12.75
N THR A 238 2.30 -10.06 -11.81
CA THR A 238 3.66 -10.58 -11.66
C THR A 238 3.70 -11.95 -10.99
N LEU A 239 2.68 -12.31 -10.23
CA LEU A 239 2.67 -13.53 -9.41
C LEU A 239 3.05 -14.80 -10.18
N PRO A 240 2.52 -15.11 -11.37
CA PRO A 240 2.91 -16.31 -12.12
C PRO A 240 4.40 -16.35 -12.51
N VAL A 241 4.97 -15.17 -12.80
CA VAL A 241 6.39 -15.05 -13.15
C VAL A 241 7.25 -15.24 -11.89
N THR A 242 6.85 -14.63 -10.78
CA THR A 242 7.51 -14.76 -9.48
C THR A 242 7.57 -16.23 -9.05
N ILE A 243 6.44 -16.94 -9.10
CA ILE A 243 6.38 -18.36 -8.78
C ILE A 243 7.36 -19.17 -9.63
N ARG A 244 7.38 -18.94 -10.95
CA ARG A 244 8.35 -19.63 -11.85
C ARG A 244 9.81 -19.34 -11.49
N CYS A 245 10.14 -18.10 -11.14
CA CYS A 245 11.49 -17.73 -10.72
C CYS A 245 11.90 -18.42 -9.41
N VAL A 246 10.99 -18.43 -8.43
CA VAL A 246 11.22 -19.07 -7.12
C VAL A 246 11.41 -20.56 -7.26
N LEU A 247 10.59 -21.24 -8.07
CA LEU A 247 10.74 -22.67 -8.37
C LEU A 247 12.10 -23.02 -9.00
N LYS A 248 12.57 -22.19 -9.94
CA LYS A 248 13.90 -22.37 -10.54
C LYS A 248 15.04 -22.22 -9.51
N GLN A 249 14.79 -21.59 -8.36
CA GLN A 249 15.73 -21.49 -7.26
C GLN A 249 15.65 -22.70 -6.28
N GLY A 250 14.81 -23.70 -6.57
CA GLY A 250 14.65 -24.89 -5.73
C GLY A 250 13.73 -24.70 -4.52
N VAL A 251 12.98 -23.60 -4.47
CA VAL A 251 11.99 -23.37 -3.40
C VAL A 251 10.68 -24.05 -3.80
N PRO A 252 10.19 -25.07 -3.06
CA PRO A 252 8.95 -25.77 -3.39
C PRO A 252 7.73 -24.84 -3.16
N ILE A 253 6.74 -24.91 -4.05
CA ILE A 253 5.49 -24.10 -3.94
C ILE A 253 4.58 -24.62 -2.82
N THR A 254 4.59 -25.92 -2.57
CA THR A 254 3.77 -26.55 -1.55
C THR A 254 4.61 -26.83 -0.33
N GLY A 255 4.07 -26.56 0.84
CA GLY A 255 4.70 -26.72 2.15
C GLY A 255 5.30 -28.09 2.47
N GLN A 256 5.99 -28.68 1.54
CA GLN A 256 6.90 -29.79 1.73
C GLN A 256 8.22 -29.31 2.35
N PHE A 257 8.08 -28.49 3.40
CA PHE A 257 9.17 -28.34 4.34
C PHE A 257 8.97 -29.40 5.42
N ALA A 258 9.54 -30.57 5.14
CA ALA A 258 9.76 -31.56 6.17
C ALA A 258 10.73 -31.02 7.21
#